data_11faf79da38ea2b09c12474cb8183065
#
_entry.id   11faf79da38ea2b09c12474cb8183065
#
_cell.length_a   1.000
_cell.length_b   1.000
_cell.length_c   1.000
_cell.angle_alpha   90.00
_cell.angle_beta   90.00
_cell.angle_gamma   90.00
#
_symmetry.space_group_name_H-M   'P 1'
#
loop_
_entity.id
_entity.type
_entity.pdbx_description
1 polymer ?
#
loop_
_entity_poly.entity_id
_entity_poly.type
_entity_poly.pdbx_seq_one_letter_code
_entity_poly.pdbx_strand_id
1 'polypeptide(L)'
;VIQVFEETRGLDLATASVSLVEDVARLGVSKEMIGRRFDGLGRPIDGLPEVVAERRQSINGQPMNPAARAKPEEFIQTGISTIDVQTSLIRGQKLPIFSGSGLPHNELAAQIARQAKVPGHEGDFAVVFAAMGLTQREVSFFTQEFERTGALARSVVFLNKADDPAVERLLTPRMALTTAEYLAFEHGYHVLVILTDLTLSLIHISEPTR
;
A
#
# COMPACT_ATOMS: atom_id res chain seq x y z
N VAL A 1 -19.69 19.37 -3.35
CA VAL A 1 -19.79 17.92 -3.65
C VAL A 1 -19.27 17.18 -2.44
N ILE A 2 -20.01 16.21 -1.92
CA ILE A 2 -19.63 15.36 -0.79
C ILE A 2 -19.37 13.97 -1.36
N GLN A 3 -18.22 13.39 -1.02
CA GLN A 3 -17.89 12.01 -1.33
C GLN A 3 -18.04 11.17 -0.06
N VAL A 4 -18.78 10.08 -0.13
CA VAL A 4 -19.02 9.18 1.00
C VAL A 4 -18.10 7.97 0.85
N PHE A 5 -17.36 7.63 1.90
CA PHE A 5 -16.39 6.53 1.93
C PHE A 5 -16.99 5.19 2.33
N GLU A 6 -18.27 5.18 2.70
CA GLU A 6 -18.99 3.98 3.12
C GLU A 6 -20.22 3.76 2.23
N GLU A 7 -20.87 2.61 2.37
CA GLU A 7 -22.13 2.36 1.68
C GLU A 7 -23.18 3.41 2.05
N THR A 8 -23.82 3.97 1.04
CA THR A 8 -24.93 4.95 1.21
C THR A 8 -26.28 4.29 1.39
N ARG A 9 -26.35 2.97 1.32
CA ARG A 9 -27.59 2.21 1.53
C ARG A 9 -28.09 2.40 2.97
N GLY A 10 -29.32 2.89 3.11
CA GLY A 10 -29.93 3.14 4.40
C GLY A 10 -29.75 4.55 4.95
N LEU A 11 -29.07 5.46 4.24
CA LEU A 11 -29.09 6.87 4.59
C LEU A 11 -30.45 7.47 4.24
N ASP A 12 -31.16 7.93 5.26
CA ASP A 12 -32.38 8.70 5.08
C ASP A 12 -32.06 10.17 4.81
N LEU A 13 -32.38 10.65 3.62
CA LEU A 13 -32.13 12.04 3.21
C LEU A 13 -32.80 13.08 4.11
N ALA A 14 -33.88 12.72 4.79
CA ALA A 14 -34.64 13.64 5.64
C ALA A 14 -33.97 13.83 7.03
N THR A 15 -33.24 12.82 7.49
CA THR A 15 -32.63 12.83 8.84
C THR A 15 -31.10 12.90 8.80
N ALA A 16 -30.49 12.73 7.62
CA ALA A 16 -29.04 12.80 7.47
C ALA A 16 -28.53 14.22 7.75
N SER A 17 -27.50 14.33 8.56
CA SER A 17 -26.80 15.58 8.85
C SER A 17 -25.34 15.50 8.43
N VAL A 18 -24.77 16.62 8.00
CA VAL A 18 -23.36 16.74 7.64
C VAL A 18 -22.71 17.78 8.52
N SER A 19 -21.64 17.41 9.17
CA SER A 19 -20.78 18.33 9.92
C SER A 19 -19.40 18.41 9.29
N LEU A 20 -18.84 19.60 9.20
CA LEU A 20 -17.45 19.80 8.77
C LEU A 20 -16.53 19.58 9.96
N VAL A 21 -15.64 18.62 9.84
CA VAL A 21 -14.53 18.41 10.76
C VAL A 21 -13.29 18.95 10.07
N GLU A 22 -12.72 20.03 10.60
CA GLU A 22 -11.53 20.69 10.03
C GLU A 22 -10.28 19.85 10.32
N ASP A 23 -10.22 18.63 9.81
CA ASP A 23 -9.02 17.78 9.93
C ASP A 23 -8.77 17.02 8.62
N VAL A 24 -7.49 16.73 8.37
CA VAL A 24 -7.07 15.90 7.25
C VAL A 24 -7.23 14.44 7.62
N ALA A 25 -7.47 13.59 6.63
CA ALA A 25 -7.51 12.15 6.85
C ALA A 25 -6.16 11.66 7.44
N ARG A 26 -6.23 10.91 8.52
CA ARG A 26 -5.07 10.39 9.26
C ARG A 26 -5.16 8.90 9.40
N LEU A 27 -4.01 8.23 9.27
CA LEU A 27 -3.85 6.80 9.56
C LEU A 27 -3.16 6.62 10.92
N GLY A 28 -3.70 5.73 11.75
CA GLY A 28 -2.99 5.22 12.92
C GLY A 28 -1.91 4.25 12.48
N VAL A 29 -0.66 4.55 12.76
CA VAL A 29 0.49 3.72 12.37
C VAL A 29 1.20 3.16 13.60
N SER A 30 1.70 1.94 13.47
CA SER A 30 2.47 1.24 14.49
C SER A 30 3.35 0.18 13.82
N LYS A 31 4.46 -0.17 14.46
CA LYS A 31 5.27 -1.31 14.06
C LYS A 31 4.48 -2.63 14.06
N GLU A 32 3.46 -2.76 14.90
CA GLU A 32 2.59 -3.92 14.99
C GLU A 32 1.70 -4.16 13.75
N MET A 33 1.71 -3.24 12.79
CA MET A 33 1.07 -3.45 11.49
C MET A 33 1.78 -4.53 10.64
N ILE A 34 3.08 -4.79 10.91
CA ILE A 34 3.81 -5.85 10.24
C ILE A 34 3.18 -7.20 10.60
N GLY A 35 2.94 -8.03 9.61
CA GLY A 35 2.25 -9.31 9.77
C GLY A 35 0.72 -9.23 9.65
N ARG A 36 0.16 -8.04 9.41
CA ARG A 36 -1.28 -7.79 9.43
C ARG A 36 -1.85 -7.49 8.04
N ARG A 37 -3.15 -7.68 7.91
CA ARG A 37 -3.94 -7.37 6.70
C ARG A 37 -5.00 -6.33 7.01
N PHE A 38 -5.12 -5.35 6.11
CA PHE A 38 -6.02 -4.21 6.23
C PHE A 38 -6.86 -4.03 4.95
N ASP A 39 -8.02 -3.40 5.11
CA ASP A 39 -8.78 -2.88 3.97
C ASP A 39 -8.11 -1.62 3.39
N GLY A 40 -8.70 -1.04 2.37
CA GLY A 40 -8.15 0.17 1.72
C GLY A 40 -8.14 1.42 2.61
N LEU A 41 -8.86 1.41 3.72
CA LEU A 41 -8.90 2.51 4.71
C LEU A 41 -8.01 2.24 5.94
N GLY A 42 -7.31 1.10 5.99
CA GLY A 42 -6.43 0.72 7.08
C GLY A 42 -7.15 0.06 8.26
N ARG A 43 -8.38 -0.45 8.08
CA ARG A 43 -9.08 -1.25 9.08
C ARG A 43 -8.65 -2.72 8.98
N PRO A 44 -8.41 -3.41 10.09
CA PRO A 44 -8.00 -4.82 10.06
C PRO A 44 -9.07 -5.71 9.43
N ILE A 45 -8.64 -6.63 8.56
CA ILE A 45 -9.50 -7.65 7.92
C ILE A 45 -9.04 -9.07 8.21
N ASP A 46 -8.09 -9.23 9.10
CA ASP A 46 -7.50 -10.52 9.50
C ASP A 46 -8.20 -11.19 10.71
N GLY A 47 -9.29 -10.60 11.20
CA GLY A 47 -10.03 -11.08 12.35
C GLY A 47 -9.38 -10.80 13.71
N LEU A 48 -8.28 -10.08 13.73
CA LEU A 48 -7.59 -9.65 14.94
C LEU A 48 -8.07 -8.25 15.39
N PRO A 49 -7.86 -7.87 16.65
CA PRO A 49 -8.20 -6.53 17.14
C PRO A 49 -7.51 -5.41 16.36
N GLU A 50 -8.05 -4.21 16.48
CA GLU A 50 -7.40 -3.01 15.93
C GLU A 50 -5.98 -2.84 16.48
N VAL A 51 -5.08 -2.41 15.62
CA VAL A 51 -3.70 -2.10 16.02
C VAL A 51 -3.69 -0.84 16.87
N VAL A 52 -3.05 -0.89 18.02
CA VAL A 52 -2.86 0.29 18.85
C VAL A 52 -1.89 1.22 18.14
N ALA A 53 -2.40 2.38 17.71
CA ALA A 53 -1.60 3.35 16.98
C ALA A 53 -0.55 3.99 17.90
N GLU A 54 0.72 3.85 17.57
CA GLU A 54 1.81 4.59 18.20
C GLU A 54 1.77 6.07 17.81
N ARG A 55 1.35 6.33 16.57
CA ARG A 55 1.23 7.69 16.03
C ARG A 55 0.08 7.78 15.03
N ARG A 56 -0.53 8.96 14.91
CA ARG A 56 -1.48 9.27 13.84
C ARG A 56 -0.83 10.23 12.84
N GLN A 57 -0.65 9.75 11.61
CA GLN A 57 -0.03 10.51 10.52
C GLN A 57 -1.04 10.91 9.47
N SER A 58 -0.85 12.10 8.87
CA SER A 58 -1.61 12.52 7.71
C SER A 58 -1.28 11.63 6.50
N ILE A 59 -2.30 11.14 5.80
CA ILE A 59 -2.14 10.31 4.61
C ILE A 59 -1.63 11.10 3.38
N ASN A 60 -1.51 12.41 3.49
CA ASN A 60 -0.93 13.23 2.41
C ASN A 60 0.60 13.19 2.38
N GLY A 61 1.22 12.49 3.33
CA GLY A 61 2.67 12.40 3.45
C GLY A 61 3.30 13.68 3.98
N GLN A 62 4.61 13.64 4.14
CA GLN A 62 5.42 14.80 4.54
C GLN A 62 6.21 15.32 3.34
N PRO A 63 6.25 16.64 3.11
CA PRO A 63 7.08 17.18 2.05
C PRO A 63 8.56 16.95 2.37
N MET A 64 9.26 16.28 1.47
CA MET A 64 10.70 16.05 1.60
C MET A 64 11.47 17.17 0.91
N ASN A 65 12.40 17.79 1.63
CA ASN A 65 13.33 18.75 1.03
C ASN A 65 14.20 18.04 -0.03
N PRO A 66 14.17 18.47 -1.30
CA PRO A 66 14.96 17.84 -2.35
C PRO A 66 16.48 17.81 -2.06
N ALA A 67 16.99 18.79 -1.32
CA ALA A 67 18.39 18.86 -0.93
C ALA A 67 18.79 17.81 0.13
N ALA A 68 17.82 17.25 0.85
CA ALA A 68 18.05 16.18 1.83
C ALA A 68 18.06 14.78 1.23
N ARG A 69 17.81 14.63 -0.08
CA ARG A 69 17.83 13.33 -0.74
C ARG A 69 19.25 12.80 -0.83
N ALA A 70 19.49 11.67 -0.20
CA ALA A 70 20.70 10.90 -0.42
C ALA A 70 20.74 10.29 -1.83
N LYS A 71 21.93 10.13 -2.39
CA LYS A 71 22.11 9.41 -3.65
C LYS A 71 21.75 7.93 -3.44
N PRO A 72 20.86 7.36 -4.31
CA PRO A 72 20.52 5.94 -4.17
C PRO A 72 21.74 5.07 -4.53
N GLU A 73 22.12 4.19 -3.63
CA GLU A 73 23.28 3.31 -3.79
C GLU A 73 22.97 1.84 -3.45
N GLU A 74 21.91 1.58 -2.67
CA GLU A 74 21.59 0.24 -2.18
C GLU A 74 20.69 -0.51 -3.16
N PHE A 75 21.16 -1.68 -3.57
CA PHE A 75 20.44 -2.58 -4.48
C PHE A 75 19.35 -3.36 -3.72
N ILE A 76 18.16 -3.40 -4.30
CA ILE A 76 17.06 -4.26 -3.85
C ILE A 76 16.97 -5.46 -4.78
N GLN A 77 17.35 -6.62 -4.29
CA GLN A 77 17.22 -7.86 -5.01
C GLN A 77 15.74 -8.27 -5.04
N THR A 78 15.11 -8.30 -6.21
CA THR A 78 13.70 -8.70 -6.36
C THR A 78 13.51 -10.21 -6.50
N GLY A 79 14.56 -10.92 -6.85
CA GLY A 79 14.52 -12.35 -7.18
C GLY A 79 14.00 -12.65 -8.58
N ILE A 80 13.78 -11.62 -9.40
CA ILE A 80 13.42 -11.74 -10.81
C ILE A 80 14.63 -11.38 -11.66
N SER A 81 15.24 -12.35 -12.32
CA SER A 81 16.53 -12.17 -13.01
C SER A 81 16.53 -11.06 -14.05
N THR A 82 15.45 -10.87 -14.79
CA THR A 82 15.33 -9.79 -15.78
C THR A 82 15.28 -8.41 -15.11
N ILE A 83 14.65 -8.27 -13.98
CA ILE A 83 14.64 -7.02 -13.21
C ILE A 83 16.02 -6.78 -12.61
N ASP A 84 16.54 -7.79 -11.90
CA ASP A 84 17.79 -7.66 -11.15
C ASP A 84 19.02 -7.40 -12.03
N VAL A 85 19.01 -7.87 -13.29
CA VAL A 85 20.13 -7.71 -14.23
C VAL A 85 19.97 -6.54 -15.18
N GLN A 86 18.75 -6.31 -15.72
CA GLN A 86 18.56 -5.31 -16.79
C GLN A 86 18.02 -3.98 -16.27
N THR A 87 17.16 -4.01 -15.26
CA THR A 87 16.48 -2.82 -14.72
C THR A 87 16.56 -2.79 -13.20
N SER A 88 17.76 -3.03 -12.68
CA SER A 88 18.02 -3.18 -11.25
C SER A 88 17.29 -2.14 -10.41
N LEU A 89 16.57 -2.61 -9.40
CA LEU A 89 15.87 -1.73 -8.47
C LEU A 89 16.84 -1.25 -7.39
N ILE A 90 16.95 0.05 -7.25
CA ILE A 90 17.78 0.68 -6.22
C ILE A 90 16.87 1.39 -5.22
N ARG A 91 17.25 1.41 -3.95
CA ARG A 91 16.51 2.09 -2.89
C ARG A 91 16.22 3.55 -3.26
N GLY A 92 14.96 3.97 -3.11
CA GLY A 92 14.51 5.31 -3.49
C GLY A 92 14.08 5.47 -4.95
N GLN A 93 14.20 4.40 -5.76
CA GLN A 93 13.70 4.39 -7.13
C GLN A 93 12.28 3.84 -7.23
N LYS A 94 11.60 4.20 -8.31
CA LYS A 94 10.31 3.66 -8.73
C LYS A 94 10.53 2.79 -9.97
N LEU A 95 10.01 1.57 -9.94
CA LEU A 95 10.03 0.66 -11.08
C LEU A 95 8.59 0.41 -11.53
N PRO A 96 8.10 1.09 -12.57
CA PRO A 96 6.79 0.79 -13.14
C PRO A 96 6.84 -0.49 -13.95
N ILE A 97 5.89 -1.40 -13.71
CA ILE A 97 5.70 -2.63 -14.47
C ILE A 97 4.36 -2.52 -15.20
N PHE A 98 4.40 -2.49 -16.52
CA PHE A 98 3.21 -2.46 -17.36
C PHE A 98 2.86 -3.88 -17.80
N SER A 99 1.58 -4.23 -17.67
CA SER A 99 1.07 -5.55 -18.02
C SER A 99 -0.19 -5.42 -18.86
N GLY A 100 -0.35 -6.31 -19.82
CA GLY A 100 -1.61 -6.48 -20.55
C GLY A 100 -2.59 -7.37 -19.78
N SER A 101 -3.87 -7.28 -20.13
CA SER A 101 -4.90 -8.15 -19.57
C SER A 101 -4.58 -9.63 -19.81
N GLY A 102 -4.76 -10.46 -18.77
CA GLY A 102 -4.51 -11.91 -18.82
C GLY A 102 -3.06 -12.32 -18.59
N LEU A 103 -2.14 -11.38 -18.40
CA LEU A 103 -0.76 -11.70 -17.99
C LEU A 103 -0.66 -11.88 -16.47
N PRO A 104 0.29 -12.69 -15.97
CA PRO A 104 0.40 -13.07 -14.56
C PRO A 104 1.06 -11.97 -13.70
N HIS A 105 0.53 -10.75 -13.73
CA HIS A 105 1.09 -9.62 -12.98
C HIS A 105 0.91 -9.76 -11.46
N ASN A 106 -0.18 -10.39 -11.02
CA ASN A 106 -0.44 -10.63 -9.59
C ASN A 106 0.55 -11.66 -9.02
N GLU A 107 0.84 -12.71 -9.79
CA GLU A 107 1.84 -13.73 -9.45
C GLU A 107 3.23 -13.12 -9.38
N LEU A 108 3.56 -12.23 -10.31
CA LEU A 108 4.83 -11.50 -10.32
C LEU A 108 4.96 -10.61 -9.07
N ALA A 109 3.91 -9.83 -8.74
CA ALA A 109 3.89 -8.97 -7.57
C ALA A 109 4.06 -9.79 -6.26
N ALA A 110 3.32 -10.90 -6.13
CA ALA A 110 3.43 -11.80 -4.99
C ALA A 110 4.83 -12.45 -4.88
N GLN A 111 5.42 -12.83 -6.02
CA GLN A 111 6.77 -13.38 -6.06
C GLN A 111 7.82 -12.37 -5.61
N ILE A 112 7.74 -11.12 -6.06
CA ILE A 112 8.64 -10.04 -5.63
C ILE A 112 8.46 -9.82 -4.11
N ALA A 113 7.21 -9.70 -3.61
CA ALA A 113 6.94 -9.53 -2.19
C ALA A 113 7.57 -10.64 -1.34
N ARG A 114 7.54 -11.88 -1.83
CA ARG A 114 8.12 -13.05 -1.16
C ARG A 114 9.64 -13.07 -1.18
N GLN A 115 10.27 -12.69 -2.29
CA GLN A 115 11.70 -12.88 -2.54
C GLN A 115 12.55 -11.65 -2.31
N ALA A 116 11.93 -10.45 -2.35
CA ALA A 116 12.67 -9.21 -2.26
C ALA A 116 13.46 -9.10 -0.95
N LYS A 117 14.69 -8.61 -1.07
CA LYS A 117 15.58 -8.33 0.06
C LYS A 117 16.63 -7.28 -0.29
N VAL A 118 17.17 -6.66 0.75
CA VAL A 118 18.37 -5.84 0.65
C VAL A 118 19.53 -6.66 1.21
N PRO A 119 20.53 -7.03 0.41
CA PRO A 119 21.66 -7.82 0.88
C PRO A 119 22.36 -7.13 2.07
N GLY A 120 22.55 -7.86 3.17
CA GLY A 120 23.17 -7.35 4.40
C GLY A 120 22.22 -6.64 5.37
N HIS A 121 20.94 -6.43 5.02
CA HIS A 121 19.93 -5.78 5.87
C HIS A 121 18.65 -6.62 5.98
N GLU A 122 18.80 -7.93 6.03
CA GLU A 122 17.65 -8.86 5.99
C GLU A 122 16.75 -8.77 7.23
N GLY A 123 17.29 -8.36 8.39
CA GLY A 123 16.53 -8.20 9.63
C GLY A 123 15.68 -6.94 9.71
N ASP A 124 16.03 -5.92 8.94
CA ASP A 124 15.38 -4.60 8.94
C ASP A 124 14.67 -4.33 7.62
N PHE A 125 14.24 -5.37 6.92
CA PHE A 125 13.54 -5.27 5.64
C PHE A 125 12.06 -5.58 5.80
N ALA A 126 11.20 -4.69 5.34
CA ALA A 126 9.75 -4.85 5.33
C ALA A 126 9.16 -4.62 3.93
N VAL A 127 8.02 -5.25 3.66
CA VAL A 127 7.25 -5.05 2.44
C VAL A 127 5.92 -4.40 2.81
N VAL A 128 5.55 -3.32 2.15
CA VAL A 128 4.20 -2.78 2.20
C VAL A 128 3.53 -3.08 0.86
N PHE A 129 2.56 -3.97 0.90
CA PHE A 129 1.85 -4.44 -0.29
C PHE A 129 0.45 -3.83 -0.31
N ALA A 130 0.09 -3.15 -1.37
CA ALA A 130 -1.26 -2.62 -1.55
C ALA A 130 -1.80 -3.02 -2.92
N ALA A 131 -2.92 -3.70 -2.91
CA ALA A 131 -3.61 -4.12 -4.11
C ALA A 131 -5.01 -3.48 -4.18
N MET A 132 -5.31 -2.88 -5.32
CA MET A 132 -6.50 -2.08 -5.53
C MET A 132 -7.44 -2.74 -6.56
N GLY A 133 -8.75 -2.64 -6.30
CA GLY A 133 -9.76 -3.10 -7.23
C GLY A 133 -9.83 -4.62 -7.41
N LEU A 134 -9.44 -5.37 -6.40
CA LEU A 134 -9.35 -6.83 -6.46
C LEU A 134 -10.72 -7.50 -6.53
N THR A 135 -10.84 -8.51 -7.38
CA THR A 135 -11.92 -9.49 -7.29
C THR A 135 -11.77 -10.36 -6.05
N GLN A 136 -12.84 -10.99 -5.59
CA GLN A 136 -12.79 -11.90 -4.43
C GLN A 136 -11.79 -13.06 -4.64
N ARG A 137 -11.61 -13.51 -5.88
CA ARG A 137 -10.65 -14.55 -6.23
C ARG A 137 -9.21 -14.08 -6.02
N GLU A 138 -8.89 -12.85 -6.41
CA GLU A 138 -7.56 -12.26 -6.24
C GLU A 138 -7.26 -11.97 -4.77
N VAL A 139 -8.25 -11.50 -4.00
CA VAL A 139 -8.10 -11.36 -2.54
C VAL A 139 -7.73 -12.70 -1.91
N SER A 140 -8.45 -13.77 -2.29
CA SER A 140 -8.16 -15.12 -1.79
C SER A 140 -6.77 -15.59 -2.22
N PHE A 141 -6.38 -15.32 -3.46
CA PHE A 141 -5.05 -15.65 -3.98
C PHE A 141 -3.94 -14.98 -3.15
N PHE A 142 -3.99 -13.66 -2.98
CA PHE A 142 -2.98 -12.94 -2.21
C PHE A 142 -2.94 -13.39 -0.76
N THR A 143 -4.11 -13.56 -0.12
CA THR A 143 -4.19 -14.03 1.26
C THR A 143 -3.50 -15.38 1.44
N GLN A 144 -3.86 -16.36 0.61
CA GLN A 144 -3.29 -17.70 0.67
C GLN A 144 -1.79 -17.71 0.33
N GLU A 145 -1.37 -16.94 -0.67
CA GLU A 145 0.03 -16.91 -1.09
C GLU A 145 0.93 -16.29 -0.01
N PHE A 146 0.52 -15.18 0.61
CA PHE A 146 1.27 -14.56 1.70
C PHE A 146 1.36 -15.45 2.95
N GLU A 147 0.27 -16.14 3.30
CA GLU A 147 0.26 -17.10 4.41
C GLU A 147 1.11 -18.34 4.12
N ARG A 148 0.88 -18.97 2.96
CA ARG A 148 1.58 -20.20 2.55
C ARG A 148 3.10 -20.02 2.47
N THR A 149 3.56 -18.87 2.03
CA THR A 149 4.98 -18.58 1.84
C THR A 149 5.66 -17.98 3.06
N GLY A 150 4.91 -17.61 4.09
CA GLY A 150 5.42 -16.89 5.26
C GLY A 150 5.80 -15.42 4.98
N ALA A 151 5.54 -14.91 3.77
CA ALA A 151 5.84 -13.54 3.41
C ALA A 151 5.07 -12.52 4.24
N LEU A 152 3.91 -12.91 4.79
CA LEU A 152 3.10 -12.07 5.66
C LEU A 152 3.88 -11.59 6.88
N ALA A 153 4.73 -12.42 7.48
CA ALA A 153 5.46 -12.10 8.72
C ALA A 153 6.33 -10.83 8.62
N ARG A 154 6.72 -10.43 7.42
CA ARG A 154 7.49 -9.20 7.17
C ARG A 154 6.76 -8.19 6.30
N SER A 155 5.46 -8.39 6.10
CA SER A 155 4.66 -7.55 5.21
C SER A 155 3.52 -6.87 5.95
N VAL A 156 3.17 -5.67 5.49
CA VAL A 156 1.88 -5.01 5.77
C VAL A 156 1.08 -5.08 4.48
N VAL A 157 -0.14 -5.61 4.54
CA VAL A 157 -0.95 -5.88 3.35
C VAL A 157 -2.24 -5.06 3.39
N PHE A 158 -2.45 -4.23 2.37
CA PHE A 158 -3.69 -3.49 2.14
C PHE A 158 -4.43 -4.08 0.95
N LEU A 159 -5.70 -4.44 1.13
CA LEU A 159 -6.52 -5.05 0.08
C LEU A 159 -7.81 -4.25 -0.10
N ASN A 160 -7.92 -3.56 -1.22
CA ASN A 160 -9.15 -2.90 -1.64
C ASN A 160 -9.84 -3.75 -2.71
N LYS A 161 -11.11 -4.03 -2.51
CA LYS A 161 -11.91 -4.86 -3.42
C LYS A 161 -12.55 -4.05 -4.53
N ALA A 162 -12.97 -4.73 -5.58
CA ALA A 162 -13.66 -4.12 -6.71
C ALA A 162 -15.04 -3.55 -6.35
N ASP A 163 -15.70 -4.12 -5.34
CA ASP A 163 -17.00 -3.70 -4.81
C ASP A 163 -16.92 -2.63 -3.71
N ASP A 164 -15.71 -2.33 -3.22
CA ASP A 164 -15.51 -1.23 -2.28
C ASP A 164 -15.72 0.15 -2.94
N PRO A 165 -16.07 1.19 -2.18
CA PRO A 165 -16.26 2.53 -2.72
C PRO A 165 -15.03 3.04 -3.51
N ALA A 166 -15.27 3.68 -4.67
CA ALA A 166 -14.20 4.15 -5.55
C ALA A 166 -13.21 5.11 -4.85
N VAL A 167 -13.69 5.87 -3.87
CA VAL A 167 -12.85 6.79 -3.10
C VAL A 167 -11.86 6.04 -2.21
N GLU A 168 -12.24 4.89 -1.65
CA GLU A 168 -11.37 4.03 -0.87
C GLU A 168 -10.17 3.58 -1.71
N ARG A 169 -10.41 3.20 -2.97
CA ARG A 169 -9.35 2.82 -3.92
C ARG A 169 -8.31 3.92 -4.14
N LEU A 170 -8.75 5.19 -4.14
CA LEU A 170 -7.82 6.34 -4.27
C LEU A 170 -7.01 6.57 -3.00
N LEU A 171 -7.53 6.19 -1.84
CA LEU A 171 -6.82 6.36 -0.56
C LEU A 171 -5.87 5.20 -0.24
N THR A 172 -6.18 3.99 -0.69
CA THR A 172 -5.38 2.79 -0.42
C THR A 172 -3.88 2.98 -0.65
N PRO A 173 -3.40 3.51 -1.80
CA PRO A 173 -1.98 3.75 -2.00
C PRO A 173 -1.41 4.80 -1.04
N ARG A 174 -2.20 5.78 -0.62
CA ARG A 174 -1.77 6.77 0.36
C ARG A 174 -1.61 6.16 1.75
N MET A 175 -2.54 5.28 2.16
CA MET A 175 -2.43 4.53 3.41
C MET A 175 -1.17 3.66 3.43
N ALA A 176 -0.92 2.94 2.34
CA ALA A 176 0.27 2.11 2.18
C ALA A 176 1.57 2.94 2.25
N LEU A 177 1.63 4.06 1.55
CA LEU A 177 2.80 4.95 1.57
C LEU A 177 3.03 5.58 2.94
N THR A 178 1.96 6.00 3.64
CA THR A 178 2.07 6.54 5.00
C THR A 178 2.63 5.50 5.98
N THR A 179 2.18 4.24 5.87
CA THR A 179 2.74 3.14 6.66
C THR A 179 4.21 2.90 6.31
N ALA A 180 4.55 2.92 5.02
CA ALA A 180 5.94 2.75 4.58
C ALA A 180 6.85 3.87 5.06
N GLU A 181 6.40 5.13 4.99
CA GLU A 181 7.13 6.28 5.54
C GLU A 181 7.39 6.12 7.03
N TYR A 182 6.37 5.71 7.79
CA TYR A 182 6.50 5.51 9.22
C TYR A 182 7.52 4.43 9.56
N LEU A 183 7.44 3.26 8.91
CA LEU A 183 8.39 2.18 9.14
C LEU A 183 9.82 2.56 8.73
N ALA A 184 9.98 3.30 7.63
CA ALA A 184 11.28 3.70 7.14
C ALA A 184 11.93 4.80 7.99
N PHE A 185 11.21 5.86 8.32
CA PHE A 185 11.80 7.05 8.96
C PHE A 185 11.81 6.99 10.49
N GLU A 186 10.81 6.36 11.11
CA GLU A 186 10.76 6.26 12.58
C GLU A 186 11.45 4.97 13.10
N HIS A 187 11.40 3.89 12.34
CA HIS A 187 11.95 2.58 12.75
C HIS A 187 13.20 2.15 11.97
N GLY A 188 13.62 2.89 10.95
CA GLY A 188 14.82 2.61 10.18
C GLY A 188 14.73 1.39 9.24
N TYR A 189 13.51 0.91 8.94
CA TYR A 189 13.35 -0.23 8.04
C TYR A 189 13.71 0.13 6.60
N HIS A 190 14.27 -0.83 5.90
CA HIS A 190 14.31 -0.82 4.44
C HIS A 190 12.97 -1.29 3.90
N VAL A 191 12.16 -0.39 3.36
CA VAL A 191 10.78 -0.69 2.97
C VAL A 191 10.65 -0.75 1.45
N LEU A 192 10.18 -1.89 0.94
CA LEU A 192 9.72 -2.04 -0.43
C LEU A 192 8.20 -1.86 -0.49
N VAL A 193 7.73 -0.88 -1.23
CA VAL A 193 6.31 -0.68 -1.48
C VAL A 193 5.93 -1.29 -2.83
N ILE A 194 4.95 -2.17 -2.84
CA ILE A 194 4.39 -2.79 -4.05
C ILE A 194 2.94 -2.34 -4.17
N LEU A 195 2.65 -1.60 -5.23
CA LEU A 195 1.30 -1.14 -5.53
C LEU A 195 0.82 -1.83 -6.81
N THR A 196 -0.23 -2.64 -6.72
CA THR A 196 -0.81 -3.29 -7.87
C THR A 196 -2.05 -2.55 -8.37
N ASP A 197 -2.27 -2.58 -9.68
CA ASP A 197 -3.44 -2.02 -10.37
C ASP A 197 -3.68 -0.52 -10.10
N LEU A 198 -2.61 0.25 -10.24
CA LEU A 198 -2.64 1.73 -10.11
C LEU A 198 -3.40 2.45 -11.23
N THR A 199 -3.95 1.75 -12.21
CA THR A 199 -4.52 2.34 -13.43
C THR A 199 -5.55 3.44 -13.12
N LEU A 200 -6.48 3.21 -12.20
CA LEU A 200 -7.48 4.20 -11.80
C LEU A 200 -6.90 5.37 -11.00
N SER A 201 -5.88 5.13 -10.20
CA SER A 201 -5.20 6.19 -9.44
C SER A 201 -4.40 7.11 -10.35
N LEU A 202 -3.82 6.58 -11.43
CA LEU A 202 -3.03 7.36 -12.38
C LEU A 202 -3.92 8.23 -13.28
N ILE A 203 -5.11 7.79 -13.65
CA ILE A 203 -6.06 8.57 -14.45
C ILE A 203 -6.43 9.87 -13.73
N HIS A 204 -6.67 9.82 -12.42
CA HIS A 204 -7.00 11.00 -11.63
C HIS A 204 -5.82 11.93 -11.33
N ILE A 205 -4.59 11.43 -11.39
CA ILE A 205 -3.38 12.23 -11.16
C ILE A 205 -2.93 12.92 -12.46
N SER A 206 -3.24 12.36 -13.62
CA SER A 206 -2.80 12.86 -14.92
C SER A 206 -3.77 13.84 -15.59
N GLU A 207 -4.99 14.00 -15.08
CA GLU A 207 -5.88 15.05 -15.58
C GLU A 207 -5.47 16.40 -14.98
N PRO A 208 -4.99 17.36 -15.81
CA PRO A 208 -4.77 18.71 -15.33
C PRO A 208 -6.14 19.28 -14.95
N THR A 209 -6.30 19.67 -13.70
CA THR A 209 -7.45 20.47 -13.26
C THR A 209 -7.48 21.73 -14.12
N ARG A 210 -8.48 21.79 -15.02
CA ARG A 210 -8.87 23.01 -15.73
C ARG A 210 -9.67 23.92 -14.81
#